data_e00da6cfd51ac45a8c2875984ab19e96
#
_entry.id   e00da6cfd51ac45a8c2875984ab19e96
#
_cell.length_a   1.000
_cell.length_b   1.000
_cell.length_c   1.000
_cell.angle_alpha   90.00
_cell.angle_beta   90.00
_cell.angle_gamma   90.00
#
_symmetry.space_group_name_H-M   'P 1'
#
loop_
_entity.id
_entity.type
_entity.pdbx_description
1 polymer ?
#
loop_
_entity_poly.entity_id
_entity_poly.type
_entity_poly.pdbx_seq_one_letter_code
_entity_poly.pdbx_strand_id
1 'polypeptide(L)'
;MGNHLNNKRIAKNTLMLYIRMGVSMIVSLYTSRIVLQTLGIEDYGIYSVVAGIISMFTFLNGALSQATSRFITFELGKKDFVQLNKIFSAAFVNHIILALIILFFAESIGTWFLYNKLVIPEYRLDAAFWVYQCSIATTLLGIVQVPYGSLIMAHEKMGIYAYLSIFDVVLKLILVFLLSYLSVDKLIFWAFCGVFVTILYNTFNYIYCHKHFKESHISFYKEISLYKKLFTYSFWDFIGSLSSLAQGQGQNMMLNIFFDPTINAARGIAMTIQGAIVQFSSNFTIASNPQITKLYANGNIKEMMNLIYNSSCLSFFLLYVFALPLCLEIDYVLQIWLGTYPDYTQIFTLLIITNSLIWSIKSYRVTALHATGHIKLSNLTVGVILC
;
A
#
# COMPACT_ATOMS: atom_id res chain seq x y z
N MET A 1 33.25 -9.43 3.55
CA MET A 1 32.94 -8.05 3.97
C MET A 1 31.62 -7.52 3.40
N GLY A 2 31.22 -7.81 2.16
CA GLY A 2 29.98 -7.32 1.56
C GLY A 2 28.68 -7.73 2.27
N ASN A 3 28.54 -8.98 2.71
CA ASN A 3 27.34 -9.48 3.37
C ASN A 3 27.07 -8.79 4.71
N HIS A 4 28.09 -8.46 5.50
CA HIS A 4 27.93 -7.79 6.79
C HIS A 4 27.39 -6.36 6.65
N LEU A 5 27.84 -5.62 5.63
CA LEU A 5 27.36 -4.26 5.33
C LEU A 5 25.91 -4.26 4.84
N ASN A 6 25.54 -5.25 4.04
CA ASN A 6 24.17 -5.43 3.55
C ASN A 6 23.19 -5.74 4.70
N ASN A 7 23.55 -6.65 5.60
CA ASN A 7 22.72 -7.01 6.75
C ASN A 7 22.51 -5.82 7.70
N LYS A 8 23.56 -5.03 7.98
CA LYS A 8 23.47 -3.82 8.80
C LYS A 8 22.53 -2.77 8.17
N ARG A 9 22.57 -2.64 6.82
CA ARG A 9 21.70 -1.72 6.09
C ARG A 9 20.24 -2.18 6.12
N ILE A 10 19.97 -3.48 5.90
CA ILE A 10 18.62 -4.04 6.04
C ILE A 10 18.08 -3.80 7.45
N ALA A 11 18.87 -4.13 8.48
CA ALA A 11 18.45 -3.94 9.86
C ALA A 11 18.12 -2.47 10.19
N LYS A 12 18.97 -1.52 9.74
CA LYS A 12 18.71 -0.09 9.89
C LYS A 12 17.43 0.35 9.17
N ASN A 13 17.24 -0.10 7.93
CA ASN A 13 16.07 0.22 7.13
C ASN A 13 14.80 -0.35 7.76
N THR A 14 14.85 -1.59 8.23
CA THR A 14 13.74 -2.23 8.94
C THR A 14 13.37 -1.48 10.21
N LEU A 15 14.36 -1.09 11.01
CA LEU A 15 14.12 -0.30 12.22
C LEU A 15 13.42 1.04 11.90
N MET A 16 13.86 1.74 10.85
CA MET A 16 13.22 2.98 10.42
C MET A 16 11.77 2.77 9.99
N LEU A 17 11.48 1.66 9.29
CA LEU A 17 10.11 1.31 8.90
C LEU A 17 9.24 0.93 10.10
N TYR A 18 9.79 0.30 11.13
CA TYR A 18 9.05 0.00 12.37
C TYR A 18 8.76 1.27 13.18
N ILE A 19 9.72 2.18 13.32
CA ILE A 19 9.49 3.49 13.96
C ILE A 19 8.38 4.25 13.21
N ARG A 20 8.48 4.31 11.88
CA ARG A 20 7.43 4.90 11.03
C ARG A 20 6.07 4.26 11.30
N MET A 21 5.99 2.93 11.31
CA MET A 21 4.75 2.19 11.53
C MET A 21 4.13 2.54 12.89
N GLY A 22 4.93 2.48 13.97
CA GLY A 22 4.44 2.78 15.32
C GLY A 22 3.93 4.22 15.44
N VAL A 23 4.73 5.19 14.99
CA VAL A 23 4.35 6.61 15.03
C VAL A 23 3.11 6.86 14.16
N SER A 24 3.11 6.36 12.92
CA SER A 24 1.97 6.56 12.00
C SER A 24 0.69 5.93 12.55
N MET A 25 0.77 4.74 13.16
CA MET A 25 -0.39 4.07 13.74
C MET A 25 -0.98 4.87 14.90
N ILE A 26 -0.16 5.28 15.86
CA ILE A 26 -0.61 6.05 17.03
C ILE A 26 -1.21 7.39 16.58
N VAL A 27 -0.49 8.13 15.73
CA VAL A 27 -0.95 9.45 15.26
C VAL A 27 -2.22 9.32 14.41
N SER A 28 -2.32 8.31 13.54
CA SER A 28 -3.52 8.11 12.71
C SER A 28 -4.75 7.75 13.54
N LEU A 29 -4.61 6.87 14.55
CA LEU A 29 -5.70 6.53 15.46
C LEU A 29 -6.18 7.76 16.25
N TYR A 30 -5.25 8.57 16.73
CA TYR A 30 -5.59 9.80 17.43
C TYR A 30 -6.24 10.83 16.50
N THR A 31 -5.70 11.01 15.30
CA THR A 31 -6.26 11.90 14.27
C THR A 31 -7.69 11.50 13.89
N SER A 32 -7.96 10.22 13.63
CA SER A 32 -9.30 9.76 13.25
C SER A 32 -10.34 10.02 14.34
N ARG A 33 -9.95 9.89 15.61
CA ARG A 33 -10.81 10.23 16.76
C ARG A 33 -11.16 11.72 16.75
N ILE A 34 -10.16 12.61 16.59
CA ILE A 34 -10.41 14.06 16.59
C ILE A 34 -11.23 14.46 15.37
N VAL A 35 -10.95 13.89 14.19
CA VAL A 35 -11.75 14.14 12.97
C VAL A 35 -13.20 13.78 13.19
N LEU A 36 -13.49 12.60 13.76
CA LEU A 36 -14.85 12.17 14.08
C LEU A 36 -15.54 13.12 15.07
N GLN A 37 -14.83 13.54 16.12
CA GLN A 37 -15.37 14.48 17.12
C GLN A 37 -15.61 15.89 16.53
N THR A 38 -14.77 16.33 15.59
CA THR A 38 -14.83 17.68 15.01
C THR A 38 -15.84 17.77 13.88
N LEU A 39 -15.95 16.77 13.02
CA LEU A 39 -16.90 16.70 11.92
C LEU A 39 -18.28 16.25 12.40
N GLY A 40 -18.36 15.41 13.40
CA GLY A 40 -19.57 14.71 13.79
C GLY A 40 -19.79 13.43 12.96
N ILE A 41 -20.76 12.62 13.39
CA ILE A 41 -21.01 11.28 12.81
C ILE A 41 -21.46 11.38 11.34
N GLU A 42 -22.33 12.35 11.03
CA GLU A 42 -22.90 12.51 9.69
C GLU A 42 -21.83 12.89 8.65
N ASP A 43 -21.09 13.98 8.89
CA ASP A 43 -20.05 14.45 7.98
C ASP A 43 -18.87 13.45 7.85
N TYR A 44 -18.51 12.79 8.96
CA TYR A 44 -17.51 11.73 8.91
C TYR A 44 -17.98 10.53 8.08
N GLY A 45 -19.28 10.20 8.16
CA GLY A 45 -19.92 9.16 7.34
C GLY A 45 -19.86 9.52 5.86
N ILE A 46 -20.25 10.75 5.49
CA ILE A 46 -20.18 11.27 4.12
C ILE A 46 -18.73 11.19 3.60
N TYR A 47 -17.75 11.70 4.37
CA TYR A 47 -16.34 11.64 4.03
C TYR A 47 -15.87 10.20 3.75
N SER A 48 -16.23 9.26 4.63
CA SER A 48 -15.79 7.86 4.52
C SER A 48 -16.36 7.16 3.30
N VAL A 49 -17.64 7.38 3.00
CA VAL A 49 -18.31 6.76 1.84
C VAL A 49 -17.77 7.36 0.53
N VAL A 50 -17.64 8.68 0.47
CA VAL A 50 -17.15 9.38 -0.73
C VAL A 50 -15.68 9.03 -1.02
N ALA A 51 -14.82 9.02 0.01
CA ALA A 51 -13.43 8.59 -0.14
C ALA A 51 -13.34 7.10 -0.51
N GLY A 52 -14.29 6.28 -0.07
CA GLY A 52 -14.41 4.87 -0.40
C GLY A 52 -14.56 4.61 -1.89
N ILE A 53 -15.35 5.43 -2.61
CA ILE A 53 -15.50 5.31 -4.08
C ILE A 53 -14.15 5.44 -4.77
N ILE A 54 -13.37 6.46 -4.39
CA ILE A 54 -12.07 6.72 -5.00
C ILE A 54 -11.05 5.64 -4.64
N SER A 55 -11.12 5.08 -3.44
CA SER A 55 -10.21 4.00 -3.03
C SER A 55 -10.33 2.75 -3.92
N MET A 56 -11.50 2.51 -4.53
CA MET A 56 -11.67 1.42 -5.51
C MET A 56 -10.77 1.58 -6.75
N PHE A 57 -10.48 2.81 -7.16
CA PHE A 57 -9.59 3.06 -8.29
C PHE A 57 -8.10 2.92 -7.93
N THR A 58 -7.72 3.03 -6.66
CA THR A 58 -6.32 2.91 -6.23
C THR A 58 -5.75 1.50 -6.44
N PHE A 59 -6.60 0.48 -6.53
CA PHE A 59 -6.22 -0.88 -6.85
C PHE A 59 -5.44 -0.98 -8.18
N LEU A 60 -5.84 -0.21 -9.20
CA LEU A 60 -5.15 -0.17 -10.50
C LEU A 60 -3.70 0.34 -10.37
N ASN A 61 -3.45 1.21 -9.40
CA ASN A 61 -2.12 1.76 -9.16
C ASN A 61 -1.14 0.73 -8.59
N GLY A 62 -1.62 -0.27 -7.84
CA GLY A 62 -0.77 -1.26 -7.17
C GLY A 62 0.12 -2.04 -8.14
N ALA A 63 -0.46 -2.57 -9.22
CA ALA A 63 0.25 -3.34 -10.24
C ALA A 63 1.30 -2.50 -10.99
N LEU A 64 0.97 -1.25 -11.35
CA LEU A 64 1.91 -0.36 -12.03
C LEU A 64 3.04 0.07 -11.09
N SER A 65 2.74 0.29 -9.80
CA SER A 65 3.73 0.61 -8.76
C SER A 65 4.75 -0.52 -8.58
N GLN A 66 4.27 -1.76 -8.55
CA GLN A 66 5.12 -2.94 -8.43
C GLN A 66 6.07 -3.09 -9.63
N ALA A 67 5.54 -2.92 -10.85
CA ALA A 67 6.34 -2.90 -12.06
C ALA A 67 7.42 -1.81 -12.01
N THR A 68 7.03 -0.59 -11.68
CA THR A 68 7.92 0.57 -11.61
C THR A 68 9.04 0.33 -10.60
N SER A 69 8.71 -0.10 -9.39
CA SER A 69 9.69 -0.41 -8.34
C SER A 69 10.67 -1.50 -8.78
N ARG A 70 10.18 -2.57 -9.41
CA ARG A 70 11.01 -3.66 -9.92
C ARG A 70 11.97 -3.20 -11.00
N PHE A 71 11.50 -2.48 -12.03
CA PHE A 71 12.35 -2.09 -13.15
C PHE A 71 13.40 -1.05 -12.73
N ILE A 72 13.03 -0.05 -11.91
CA ILE A 72 13.97 0.93 -11.35
C ILE A 72 15.05 0.22 -10.52
N THR A 73 14.66 -0.68 -9.62
CA THR A 73 15.61 -1.40 -8.76
C THR A 73 16.55 -2.30 -9.55
N PHE A 74 16.04 -2.94 -10.61
CA PHE A 74 16.80 -3.82 -11.47
C PHE A 74 17.90 -3.08 -12.24
N GLU A 75 17.56 -1.96 -12.89
CA GLU A 75 18.57 -1.19 -13.65
C GLU A 75 19.55 -0.47 -12.71
N LEU A 76 19.09 -0.06 -11.55
CA LEU A 76 20.00 0.45 -10.51
C LEU A 76 20.98 -0.63 -10.04
N GLY A 77 20.53 -1.89 -9.94
CA GLY A 77 21.39 -3.04 -9.65
C GLY A 77 22.47 -3.24 -10.72
N LYS A 78 22.10 -3.14 -11.99
CA LYS A 78 23.05 -3.21 -13.13
C LYS A 78 23.99 -2.01 -13.24
N LYS A 79 23.71 -0.93 -12.50
CA LYS A 79 24.41 0.35 -12.59
C LYS A 79 24.34 1.01 -13.98
N ASP A 80 23.30 0.69 -14.76
CA ASP A 80 23.00 1.32 -16.03
C ASP A 80 22.10 2.55 -15.81
N PHE A 81 22.74 3.67 -15.49
CA PHE A 81 22.03 4.92 -15.17
C PHE A 81 21.32 5.54 -16.38
N VAL A 82 21.79 5.26 -17.61
CA VAL A 82 21.12 5.72 -18.82
C VAL A 82 19.79 4.98 -19.00
N GLN A 83 19.81 3.67 -18.90
CA GLN A 83 18.61 2.85 -18.99
C GLN A 83 17.67 3.10 -17.80
N LEU A 84 18.23 3.34 -16.60
CA LEU A 84 17.47 3.70 -15.41
C LEU A 84 16.67 5.00 -15.62
N ASN A 85 17.29 6.05 -16.19
CA ASN A 85 16.60 7.30 -16.53
C ASN A 85 15.49 7.10 -17.57
N LYS A 86 15.73 6.27 -18.59
CA LYS A 86 14.70 5.90 -19.59
C LYS A 86 13.51 5.22 -18.94
N ILE A 87 13.76 4.25 -18.06
CA ILE A 87 12.71 3.52 -17.34
C ILE A 87 11.95 4.44 -16.37
N PHE A 88 12.66 5.29 -15.63
CA PHE A 88 12.02 6.27 -14.75
C PHE A 88 11.07 7.19 -15.54
N SER A 89 11.55 7.72 -16.66
CA SER A 89 10.76 8.60 -17.52
C SER A 89 9.55 7.89 -18.13
N ALA A 90 9.72 6.65 -18.61
CA ALA A 90 8.64 5.85 -19.16
C ALA A 90 7.61 5.47 -18.07
N ALA A 91 8.07 5.14 -16.85
CA ALA A 91 7.18 4.88 -15.72
C ALA A 91 6.38 6.13 -15.34
N PHE A 92 7.02 7.30 -15.31
CA PHE A 92 6.34 8.57 -15.02
C PHE A 92 5.22 8.85 -16.02
N VAL A 93 5.47 8.69 -17.31
CA VAL A 93 4.46 8.84 -18.38
C VAL A 93 3.32 7.83 -18.21
N ASN A 94 3.64 6.56 -17.94
CA ASN A 94 2.62 5.53 -17.71
C ASN A 94 1.72 5.85 -16.50
N HIS A 95 2.30 6.42 -15.43
CA HIS A 95 1.51 6.85 -14.27
C HIS A 95 0.62 8.07 -14.59
N ILE A 96 1.08 9.00 -15.43
CA ILE A 96 0.23 10.09 -15.93
C ILE A 96 -0.93 9.53 -16.76
N ILE A 97 -0.66 8.61 -17.67
CA ILE A 97 -1.71 7.96 -18.48
C ILE A 97 -2.73 7.26 -17.57
N LEU A 98 -2.26 6.51 -16.58
CA LEU A 98 -3.13 5.85 -15.60
C LEU A 98 -3.95 6.88 -14.82
N ALA A 99 -3.34 7.97 -14.37
CA ALA A 99 -4.02 9.04 -13.66
C ALA A 99 -5.14 9.67 -14.51
N LEU A 100 -4.89 9.91 -15.82
CA LEU A 100 -5.90 10.42 -16.75
C LEU A 100 -7.04 9.43 -16.99
N ILE A 101 -6.75 8.14 -17.07
CA ILE A 101 -7.77 7.09 -17.18
C ILE A 101 -8.64 7.06 -15.91
N ILE A 102 -8.02 7.11 -14.73
CA ILE A 102 -8.75 7.14 -13.45
C ILE A 102 -9.58 8.43 -13.34
N LEU A 103 -9.03 9.58 -13.73
CA LEU A 103 -9.77 10.85 -13.76
C LEU A 103 -11.02 10.72 -14.63
N PHE A 104 -10.88 10.17 -15.84
CA PHE A 104 -12.03 9.98 -16.74
C PHE A 104 -13.13 9.11 -16.13
N PHE A 105 -12.76 7.97 -15.52
CA PHE A 105 -13.74 7.10 -14.88
C PHE A 105 -14.31 7.70 -13.59
N ALA A 106 -13.51 8.38 -12.81
CA ALA A 106 -13.97 9.07 -11.61
C ALA A 106 -14.98 10.16 -11.98
N GLU A 107 -14.67 11.03 -12.94
CA GLU A 107 -15.56 12.12 -13.34
C GLU A 107 -16.84 11.64 -14.06
N SER A 108 -16.79 10.50 -14.76
CA SER A 108 -17.97 9.95 -15.44
C SER A 108 -18.79 9.02 -14.52
N ILE A 109 -18.28 7.83 -14.23
CA ILE A 109 -18.98 6.80 -13.48
C ILE A 109 -19.09 7.19 -12.00
N GLY A 110 -18.01 7.69 -11.42
CA GLY A 110 -17.98 8.01 -10.00
C GLY A 110 -18.87 9.21 -9.65
N THR A 111 -18.89 10.25 -10.47
CA THR A 111 -19.81 11.39 -10.31
C THR A 111 -21.27 10.95 -10.46
N TRP A 112 -21.58 10.11 -11.46
CA TRP A 112 -22.90 9.52 -11.60
C TRP A 112 -23.30 8.72 -10.36
N PHE A 113 -22.36 7.94 -9.78
CA PHE A 113 -22.62 7.14 -8.58
C PHE A 113 -22.87 8.04 -7.35
N LEU A 114 -22.09 9.14 -7.21
CA LEU A 114 -22.25 10.12 -6.14
C LEU A 114 -23.66 10.69 -6.09
N TYR A 115 -24.20 11.12 -7.24
CA TYR A 115 -25.50 11.79 -7.30
C TYR A 115 -26.69 10.84 -7.36
N ASN A 116 -26.52 9.60 -7.86
CA ASN A 116 -27.66 8.73 -8.15
C ASN A 116 -27.77 7.51 -7.23
N LYS A 117 -26.70 7.15 -6.53
CA LYS A 117 -26.66 5.92 -5.72
C LYS A 117 -26.35 6.15 -4.25
N LEU A 118 -25.65 7.20 -3.90
CA LEU A 118 -25.38 7.50 -2.51
C LEU A 118 -26.57 8.21 -1.87
N VAL A 119 -26.87 7.81 -0.63
CA VAL A 119 -27.85 8.49 0.21
C VAL A 119 -27.13 9.58 1.00
N ILE A 120 -27.13 10.79 0.44
CA ILE A 120 -26.52 11.98 1.05
C ILE A 120 -27.64 13.01 1.23
N PRO A 121 -27.76 13.66 2.41
CA PRO A 121 -28.72 14.74 2.61
C PRO A 121 -28.53 15.87 1.60
N GLU A 122 -29.63 16.40 1.04
CA GLU A 122 -29.56 17.42 -0.02
C GLU A 122 -28.72 18.65 0.38
N TYR A 123 -28.85 19.09 1.65
CA TYR A 123 -28.08 20.23 2.16
C TYR A 123 -26.59 19.97 2.32
N ARG A 124 -26.10 18.72 2.18
CA ARG A 124 -24.68 18.31 2.21
C ARG A 124 -24.12 17.87 0.86
N LEU A 125 -24.93 17.85 -0.20
CA LEU A 125 -24.49 17.41 -1.54
C LEU A 125 -23.31 18.23 -2.07
N ASP A 126 -23.33 19.55 -1.90
CA ASP A 126 -22.22 20.41 -2.32
C ASP A 126 -20.93 20.09 -1.56
N ALA A 127 -21.03 19.88 -0.26
CA ALA A 127 -19.87 19.49 0.55
C ALA A 127 -19.35 18.11 0.13
N ALA A 128 -20.21 17.13 -0.12
CA ALA A 128 -19.85 15.81 -0.61
C ALA A 128 -19.18 15.88 -1.98
N PHE A 129 -19.64 16.75 -2.88
CA PHE A 129 -19.01 16.98 -4.18
C PHE A 129 -17.57 17.51 -4.02
N TRP A 130 -17.34 18.51 -3.16
CA TRP A 130 -16.00 19.02 -2.90
C TRP A 130 -15.07 17.96 -2.26
N VAL A 131 -15.59 17.16 -1.32
CA VAL A 131 -14.85 16.02 -0.76
C VAL A 131 -14.47 15.04 -1.86
N TYR A 132 -15.38 14.77 -2.79
CA TYR A 132 -15.16 13.88 -3.92
C TYR A 132 -14.04 14.40 -4.82
N GLN A 133 -14.10 15.67 -5.23
CA GLN A 133 -13.09 16.30 -6.07
C GLN A 133 -11.70 16.34 -5.39
N CYS A 134 -11.67 16.67 -4.10
CA CYS A 134 -10.43 16.62 -3.32
C CYS A 134 -9.86 15.19 -3.21
N SER A 135 -10.72 14.18 -3.09
CA SER A 135 -10.31 12.77 -3.05
C SER A 135 -9.73 12.32 -4.39
N ILE A 136 -10.34 12.74 -5.52
CA ILE A 136 -9.77 12.53 -6.87
C ILE A 136 -8.40 13.17 -6.96
N ALA A 137 -8.29 14.47 -6.64
CA ALA A 137 -7.03 15.20 -6.71
C ALA A 137 -5.91 14.53 -5.89
N THR A 138 -6.21 14.15 -4.64
CA THR A 138 -5.27 13.45 -3.75
C THR A 138 -4.80 12.12 -4.36
N THR A 139 -5.72 11.35 -4.93
CA THR A 139 -5.42 10.06 -5.56
C THR A 139 -4.54 10.23 -6.81
N LEU A 140 -4.88 11.17 -7.70
CA LEU A 140 -4.10 11.44 -8.91
C LEU A 140 -2.68 11.89 -8.58
N LEU A 141 -2.55 12.80 -7.61
CA LEU A 141 -1.25 13.24 -7.10
C LEU A 141 -0.44 12.08 -6.51
N GLY A 142 -1.09 11.18 -5.78
CA GLY A 142 -0.48 9.97 -5.23
C GLY A 142 0.02 9.01 -6.31
N ILE A 143 -0.73 8.85 -7.41
CA ILE A 143 -0.34 8.01 -8.56
C ILE A 143 0.89 8.57 -9.26
N VAL A 144 0.91 9.87 -9.55
CA VAL A 144 2.03 10.52 -10.25
C VAL A 144 3.32 10.52 -9.40
N GLN A 145 3.19 10.45 -8.09
CA GLN A 145 4.33 10.41 -7.15
C GLN A 145 5.03 9.04 -7.10
N VAL A 146 4.38 7.95 -7.50
CA VAL A 146 4.90 6.58 -7.36
C VAL A 146 6.33 6.37 -7.90
N PRO A 147 6.72 6.87 -9.08
CA PRO A 147 8.08 6.73 -9.58
C PRO A 147 9.15 7.32 -8.65
N TYR A 148 8.87 8.46 -8.04
CA TYR A 148 9.79 9.09 -7.08
C TYR A 148 9.93 8.27 -5.79
N GLY A 149 8.82 7.79 -5.24
CA GLY A 149 8.82 6.87 -4.10
C GLY A 149 9.58 5.57 -4.40
N SER A 150 9.37 5.00 -5.58
CA SER A 150 10.08 3.80 -6.06
C SER A 150 11.58 4.03 -6.16
N LEU A 151 12.01 5.22 -6.59
CA LEU A 151 13.42 5.58 -6.69
C LEU A 151 14.08 5.67 -5.30
N ILE A 152 13.42 6.32 -4.32
CA ILE A 152 13.88 6.39 -2.93
C ILE A 152 14.03 4.98 -2.33
N MET A 153 13.06 4.10 -2.58
CA MET A 153 13.09 2.71 -2.10
C MET A 153 14.17 1.90 -2.81
N ALA A 154 14.34 2.04 -4.12
CA ALA A 154 15.39 1.37 -4.89
C ALA A 154 16.80 1.75 -4.41
N HIS A 155 17.01 3.01 -4.03
CA HIS A 155 18.24 3.48 -3.41
C HIS A 155 18.37 3.10 -1.93
N GLU A 156 17.38 2.37 -1.38
CA GLU A 156 17.34 1.90 0.01
C GLU A 156 17.39 3.04 1.05
N LYS A 157 16.89 4.21 0.68
CA LYS A 157 16.80 5.40 1.56
C LYS A 157 15.52 5.36 2.42
N MET A 158 15.30 4.21 3.12
CA MET A 158 14.08 4.01 3.92
C MET A 158 13.91 5.04 5.04
N GLY A 159 15.02 5.63 5.52
CA GLY A 159 14.94 6.72 6.50
C GLY A 159 14.19 7.94 5.97
N ILE A 160 14.48 8.36 4.73
CA ILE A 160 13.77 9.49 4.10
C ILE A 160 12.29 9.16 3.89
N TYR A 161 12.00 7.96 3.39
CA TYR A 161 10.63 7.49 3.26
C TYR A 161 9.88 7.50 4.61
N ALA A 162 10.54 7.05 5.68
CA ALA A 162 9.96 7.07 7.03
C ALA A 162 9.70 8.50 7.53
N TYR A 163 10.67 9.40 7.39
CA TYR A 163 10.52 10.79 7.81
C TYR A 163 9.40 11.51 7.06
N LEU A 164 9.32 11.34 5.74
CA LEU A 164 8.25 11.95 4.94
C LEU A 164 6.87 11.39 5.30
N SER A 165 6.77 10.08 5.57
CA SER A 165 5.52 9.47 6.03
C SER A 165 5.11 9.95 7.42
N ILE A 166 6.05 10.13 8.34
CA ILE A 166 5.77 10.69 9.68
C ILE A 166 5.35 12.16 9.55
N PHE A 167 6.04 12.94 8.71
CA PHE A 167 5.68 14.32 8.42
C PHE A 167 4.22 14.42 7.92
N ASP A 168 3.81 13.56 6.97
CA ASP A 168 2.44 13.51 6.44
C ASP A 168 1.40 13.32 7.56
N VAL A 169 1.58 12.33 8.44
CA VAL A 169 0.59 12.03 9.48
C VAL A 169 0.59 13.09 10.60
N VAL A 170 1.75 13.64 10.96
CA VAL A 170 1.86 14.72 11.96
C VAL A 170 1.23 16.01 11.43
N LEU A 171 1.46 16.34 10.16
CA LEU A 171 0.86 17.52 9.54
C LEU A 171 -0.67 17.40 9.48
N LYS A 172 -1.22 16.23 9.15
CA LYS A 172 -2.66 15.94 9.21
C LYS A 172 -3.21 16.13 10.62
N LEU A 173 -2.47 15.69 11.65
CA LEU A 173 -2.85 15.90 13.04
C LEU A 173 -2.89 17.39 13.41
N ILE A 174 -1.89 18.17 13.00
CA ILE A 174 -1.86 19.62 13.24
C ILE A 174 -3.06 20.30 12.57
N LEU A 175 -3.35 19.94 11.31
CA LEU A 175 -4.45 20.52 10.56
C LEU A 175 -5.83 20.19 11.13
N VAL A 176 -6.00 19.01 11.74
CA VAL A 176 -7.26 18.67 12.39
C VAL A 176 -7.48 19.47 13.68
N PHE A 177 -6.41 19.78 14.41
CA PHE A 177 -6.53 20.71 15.53
C PHE A 177 -6.92 22.11 15.06
N LEU A 178 -6.31 22.58 13.97
CA LEU A 178 -6.66 23.89 13.40
C LEU A 178 -8.15 23.92 12.97
N LEU A 179 -8.65 22.82 12.43
CA LEU A 179 -10.06 22.66 12.03
C LEU A 179 -11.03 22.91 13.20
N SER A 180 -10.64 22.55 14.42
CA SER A 180 -11.50 22.72 15.61
C SER A 180 -11.76 24.19 15.96
N TYR A 181 -10.88 25.09 15.54
CA TYR A 181 -10.98 26.53 15.83
C TYR A 181 -11.61 27.36 14.71
N LEU A 182 -11.82 26.79 13.54
CA LEU A 182 -12.34 27.51 12.38
C LEU A 182 -13.87 27.44 12.32
N SER A 183 -14.48 28.54 11.88
CA SER A 183 -15.93 28.67 11.68
C SER A 183 -16.41 28.38 10.23
N VAL A 184 -15.56 27.73 9.44
CA VAL A 184 -15.85 27.31 8.07
C VAL A 184 -16.52 25.93 8.03
N ASP A 185 -17.04 25.53 6.86
CA ASP A 185 -17.50 24.16 6.66
C ASP A 185 -16.35 23.18 6.89
N LYS A 186 -16.46 22.44 7.99
CA LYS A 186 -15.39 21.58 8.48
C LYS A 186 -15.10 20.42 7.55
N LEU A 187 -16.14 19.89 6.88
CA LEU A 187 -16.00 18.75 5.97
C LEU A 187 -15.22 19.15 4.71
N ILE A 188 -15.58 20.29 4.11
CA ILE A 188 -14.89 20.84 2.94
C ILE A 188 -13.46 21.19 3.29
N PHE A 189 -13.24 21.89 4.41
CA PHE A 189 -11.91 22.29 4.84
C PHE A 189 -10.99 21.06 5.07
N TRP A 190 -11.50 20.01 5.73
CA TRP A 190 -10.76 18.77 5.94
C TRP A 190 -10.32 18.11 4.62
N ALA A 191 -11.19 18.10 3.61
CA ALA A 191 -10.87 17.58 2.30
C ALA A 191 -9.74 18.38 1.61
N PHE A 192 -9.79 19.70 1.68
CA PHE A 192 -8.72 20.56 1.17
C PHE A 192 -7.41 20.38 1.93
N CYS A 193 -7.45 20.18 3.24
CA CYS A 193 -6.27 19.83 4.03
C CYS A 193 -5.58 18.55 3.50
N GLY A 194 -6.37 17.54 3.13
CA GLY A 194 -5.85 16.31 2.53
C GLY A 194 -5.08 16.57 1.23
N VAL A 195 -5.62 17.39 0.33
CA VAL A 195 -4.96 17.80 -0.92
C VAL A 195 -3.67 18.58 -0.61
N PHE A 196 -3.74 19.56 0.28
CA PHE A 196 -2.59 20.38 0.69
C PHE A 196 -1.43 19.53 1.22
N VAL A 197 -1.72 18.60 2.13
CA VAL A 197 -0.70 17.69 2.69
C VAL A 197 -0.09 16.82 1.59
N THR A 198 -0.92 16.31 0.68
CA THR A 198 -0.45 15.49 -0.44
C THR A 198 0.45 16.28 -1.39
N ILE A 199 0.12 17.54 -1.69
CA ILE A 199 0.97 18.42 -2.50
C ILE A 199 2.32 18.63 -1.81
N LEU A 200 2.33 18.94 -0.52
CA LEU A 200 3.58 19.12 0.22
C LEU A 200 4.42 17.84 0.23
N TYR A 201 3.81 16.69 0.54
CA TYR A 201 4.48 15.40 0.53
C TYR A 201 5.12 15.09 -0.83
N ASN A 202 4.38 15.31 -1.93
CA ASN A 202 4.87 15.09 -3.29
C ASN A 202 5.98 16.07 -3.67
N THR A 203 5.85 17.33 -3.27
CA THR A 203 6.86 18.37 -3.52
C THR A 203 8.17 18.02 -2.80
N PHE A 204 8.13 17.57 -1.56
CA PHE A 204 9.33 17.13 -0.84
C PHE A 204 9.98 15.90 -1.49
N ASN A 205 9.18 14.90 -1.91
CA ASN A 205 9.70 13.74 -2.65
C ASN A 205 10.37 14.17 -3.97
N TYR A 206 9.72 15.05 -4.73
CA TYR A 206 10.27 15.58 -5.98
C TYR A 206 11.59 16.30 -5.76
N ILE A 207 11.63 17.27 -4.83
CA ILE A 207 12.84 18.06 -4.52
C ILE A 207 13.97 17.13 -4.05
N TYR A 208 13.67 16.19 -3.16
CA TYR A 208 14.67 15.24 -2.67
C TYR A 208 15.25 14.40 -3.79
N CYS A 209 14.40 13.81 -4.63
CA CYS A 209 14.86 12.98 -5.75
C CYS A 209 15.68 13.80 -6.75
N HIS A 210 15.20 14.99 -7.13
CA HIS A 210 15.87 15.85 -8.10
C HIS A 210 17.25 16.31 -7.63
N LYS A 211 17.42 16.52 -6.32
CA LYS A 211 18.69 16.93 -5.72
C LYS A 211 19.69 15.78 -5.57
N HIS A 212 19.22 14.54 -5.32
CA HIS A 212 20.09 13.43 -4.93
C HIS A 212 20.25 12.37 -6.02
N PHE A 213 19.35 12.29 -6.98
CA PHE A 213 19.32 11.26 -8.02
C PHE A 213 19.28 11.88 -9.40
N LYS A 214 20.38 11.79 -10.13
CA LYS A 214 20.48 12.36 -11.49
C LYS A 214 19.48 11.74 -12.47
N GLU A 215 19.14 10.48 -12.26
CA GLU A 215 18.17 9.72 -13.04
C GLU A 215 16.71 10.16 -12.86
N SER A 216 16.42 11.02 -11.89
CA SER A 216 15.07 11.55 -11.65
C SER A 216 14.65 12.65 -12.62
N HIS A 217 15.56 13.10 -13.51
CA HIS A 217 15.24 14.08 -14.54
C HIS A 217 14.43 13.41 -15.65
N ILE A 218 13.22 13.93 -15.90
CA ILE A 218 12.33 13.40 -16.91
C ILE A 218 12.83 13.78 -18.30
N SER A 219 13.01 12.76 -19.15
CA SER A 219 13.37 12.93 -20.56
C SER A 219 12.40 12.13 -21.41
N PHE A 220 11.85 12.74 -22.45
CA PHE A 220 10.90 12.06 -23.32
C PHE A 220 11.65 11.19 -24.34
N TYR A 221 11.49 9.88 -24.21
CA TYR A 221 12.03 8.89 -25.13
C TYR A 221 10.93 8.34 -26.04
N LYS A 222 11.19 8.26 -27.35
CA LYS A 222 10.25 7.72 -28.35
C LYS A 222 10.28 6.18 -28.47
N GLU A 223 10.97 5.49 -27.54
CA GLU A 223 11.09 4.03 -27.56
C GLU A 223 9.81 3.36 -27.02
N ILE A 224 8.83 3.14 -27.87
CA ILE A 224 7.53 2.52 -27.52
C ILE A 224 7.72 1.15 -26.83
N SER A 225 8.80 0.44 -27.14
CA SER A 225 9.14 -0.85 -26.53
C SER A 225 9.26 -0.80 -25.01
N LEU A 226 9.79 0.32 -24.44
CA LEU A 226 9.92 0.52 -23.01
C LEU A 226 8.55 0.65 -22.33
N TYR A 227 7.67 1.48 -22.87
CA TYR A 227 6.31 1.67 -22.36
C TYR A 227 5.53 0.35 -22.41
N LYS A 228 5.62 -0.36 -23.56
CA LYS A 228 4.97 -1.67 -23.72
C LYS A 228 5.48 -2.70 -22.72
N LYS A 229 6.78 -2.74 -22.46
CA LYS A 229 7.40 -3.66 -21.49
C LYS A 229 6.88 -3.42 -20.07
N LEU A 230 6.84 -2.17 -19.61
CA LEU A 230 6.29 -1.79 -18.32
C LEU A 230 4.81 -2.13 -18.22
N PHE A 231 4.03 -1.74 -19.23
CA PHE A 231 2.59 -1.99 -19.28
C PHE A 231 2.26 -3.49 -19.29
N THR A 232 2.97 -4.29 -20.12
CA THR A 232 2.75 -5.74 -20.18
C THR A 232 3.03 -6.42 -18.85
N TYR A 233 4.10 -6.02 -18.16
CA TYR A 233 4.40 -6.53 -16.82
C TYR A 233 3.29 -6.15 -15.83
N SER A 234 2.89 -4.87 -15.80
CA SER A 234 1.81 -4.38 -14.94
C SER A 234 0.48 -5.09 -15.20
N PHE A 235 0.19 -5.39 -16.46
CA PHE A 235 -1.04 -6.13 -16.84
C PHE A 235 -1.06 -7.54 -16.22
N TRP A 236 0.06 -8.28 -16.29
CA TRP A 236 0.13 -9.61 -15.69
C TRP A 236 0.10 -9.56 -14.16
N ASP A 237 0.71 -8.54 -13.55
CA ASP A 237 0.65 -8.32 -12.10
C ASP A 237 -0.76 -7.92 -11.65
N PHE A 238 -1.46 -7.14 -12.46
CA PHE A 238 -2.86 -6.80 -12.25
C PHE A 238 -3.77 -8.05 -12.25
N ILE A 239 -3.59 -8.97 -13.20
CA ILE A 239 -4.34 -10.24 -13.23
C ILE A 239 -4.11 -11.05 -11.96
N GLY A 240 -2.86 -11.17 -11.49
CA GLY A 240 -2.55 -11.84 -10.22
C GLY A 240 -3.20 -11.18 -9.01
N SER A 241 -3.17 -9.84 -8.96
CA SER A 241 -3.79 -9.07 -7.89
C SER A 241 -5.31 -9.17 -7.91
N LEU A 242 -5.92 -9.14 -9.10
CA LEU A 242 -7.37 -9.32 -9.29
C LEU A 242 -7.82 -10.69 -8.80
N SER A 243 -7.07 -11.75 -9.12
CA SER A 243 -7.36 -13.11 -8.66
C SER A 243 -7.31 -13.21 -7.13
N SER A 244 -6.33 -12.56 -6.48
CA SER A 244 -6.23 -12.52 -5.03
C SER A 244 -7.39 -11.77 -4.37
N LEU A 245 -7.85 -10.69 -4.99
CA LEU A 245 -9.04 -9.95 -4.55
C LEU A 245 -10.31 -10.78 -4.74
N ALA A 246 -10.48 -11.42 -5.89
CA ALA A 246 -11.61 -12.28 -6.19
C ALA A 246 -11.68 -13.45 -5.19
N GLN A 247 -10.53 -14.06 -4.85
CA GLN A 247 -10.46 -15.07 -3.80
C GLN A 247 -10.95 -14.54 -2.45
N GLY A 248 -10.44 -13.39 -1.99
CA GLY A 248 -10.82 -12.80 -0.70
C GLY A 248 -12.30 -12.45 -0.63
N GLN A 249 -12.84 -11.78 -1.66
CA GLN A 249 -14.24 -11.41 -1.73
C GLN A 249 -15.15 -12.61 -2.01
N GLY A 250 -14.70 -13.54 -2.84
CA GLY A 250 -15.40 -14.80 -3.11
C GLY A 250 -15.60 -15.63 -1.83
N GLN A 251 -14.57 -15.75 -1.01
CA GLN A 251 -14.68 -16.39 0.31
C GLN A 251 -15.70 -15.69 1.21
N ASN A 252 -15.71 -14.35 1.27
CA ASN A 252 -16.71 -13.60 2.03
C ASN A 252 -18.13 -13.87 1.52
N MET A 253 -18.30 -13.88 0.18
CA MET A 253 -19.58 -14.11 -0.44
C MET A 253 -20.10 -15.55 -0.21
N MET A 254 -19.23 -16.55 -0.34
CA MET A 254 -19.57 -17.94 -0.04
C MET A 254 -19.96 -18.12 1.44
N LEU A 255 -19.21 -17.52 2.37
CA LEU A 255 -19.56 -17.57 3.78
C LEU A 255 -20.92 -16.91 4.05
N ASN A 256 -21.25 -15.84 3.35
CA ASN A 256 -22.55 -15.19 3.50
C ASN A 256 -23.70 -15.98 2.90
N ILE A 257 -23.48 -16.66 1.75
CA ILE A 257 -24.51 -17.44 1.06
C ILE A 257 -24.83 -18.73 1.80
N PHE A 258 -23.81 -19.42 2.32
CA PHE A 258 -23.97 -20.75 2.92
C PHE A 258 -24.08 -20.74 4.45
N PHE A 259 -23.71 -19.63 5.08
CA PHE A 259 -23.72 -19.47 6.53
C PHE A 259 -24.32 -18.09 6.90
N ASP A 260 -24.40 -17.81 8.19
CA ASP A 260 -24.96 -16.57 8.69
C ASP A 260 -24.00 -15.36 8.56
N PRO A 261 -24.52 -14.13 8.53
CA PRO A 261 -23.73 -12.90 8.63
C PRO A 261 -22.77 -12.85 9.82
N THR A 262 -23.10 -13.55 10.90
CA THR A 262 -22.29 -13.71 12.11
C THR A 262 -20.94 -14.35 11.81
N ILE A 263 -20.88 -15.33 10.91
CA ILE A 263 -19.62 -15.99 10.48
C ILE A 263 -18.75 -15.04 9.68
N ASN A 264 -19.36 -14.18 8.83
CA ASN A 264 -18.61 -13.13 8.14
C ASN A 264 -18.02 -12.11 9.12
N ALA A 265 -18.76 -11.74 10.17
CA ALA A 265 -18.26 -10.87 11.23
C ALA A 265 -17.06 -11.51 11.96
N ALA A 266 -17.16 -12.81 12.31
CA ALA A 266 -16.08 -13.57 12.92
C ALA A 266 -14.81 -13.57 12.05
N ARG A 267 -14.95 -13.84 10.75
CA ARG A 267 -13.85 -13.77 9.79
C ARG A 267 -13.29 -12.34 9.65
N GLY A 268 -14.12 -11.32 9.63
CA GLY A 268 -13.72 -9.91 9.56
C GLY A 268 -12.83 -9.50 10.74
N ILE A 269 -13.19 -9.94 11.97
CA ILE A 269 -12.38 -9.74 13.18
C ILE A 269 -11.02 -10.42 13.02
N ALA A 270 -11.00 -11.68 12.59
CA ALA A 270 -9.78 -12.44 12.38
C ALA A 270 -8.86 -11.79 11.33
N MET A 271 -9.41 -11.25 10.24
CA MET A 271 -8.66 -10.51 9.22
C MET A 271 -8.07 -9.19 9.76
N THR A 272 -8.76 -8.53 10.69
CA THR A 272 -8.23 -7.32 11.36
C THR A 272 -7.01 -7.65 12.20
N ILE A 273 -7.06 -8.74 12.98
CA ILE A 273 -5.91 -9.23 13.76
C ILE A 273 -4.75 -9.60 12.83
N GLN A 274 -5.03 -10.33 11.74
CA GLN A 274 -4.04 -10.68 10.72
C GLN A 274 -3.33 -9.43 10.19
N GLY A 275 -4.10 -8.42 9.82
CA GLY A 275 -3.55 -7.17 9.27
C GLY A 275 -2.54 -6.51 10.20
N ALA A 276 -2.84 -6.48 11.50
CA ALA A 276 -1.94 -5.94 12.50
C ALA A 276 -0.63 -6.72 12.63
N ILE A 277 -0.70 -8.05 12.66
CA ILE A 277 0.49 -8.90 12.88
C ILE A 277 1.36 -8.97 11.62
N VAL A 278 0.74 -9.15 10.45
CA VAL A 278 1.47 -9.29 9.17
C VAL A 278 2.25 -8.02 8.83
N GLN A 279 1.83 -6.88 9.33
CA GLN A 279 2.53 -5.61 9.09
C GLN A 279 3.98 -5.62 9.62
N PHE A 280 4.25 -6.36 10.70
CA PHE A 280 5.62 -6.54 11.20
C PHE A 280 6.51 -7.28 10.19
N SER A 281 6.03 -8.38 9.63
CA SER A 281 6.75 -9.14 8.61
C SER A 281 6.88 -8.36 7.30
N SER A 282 5.84 -7.63 6.88
CA SER A 282 5.84 -6.88 5.62
C SER A 282 6.86 -5.74 5.59
N ASN A 283 7.06 -5.03 6.70
CA ASN A 283 8.08 -3.98 6.78
C ASN A 283 9.49 -4.54 6.56
N PHE A 284 9.78 -5.73 7.08
CA PHE A 284 11.07 -6.38 6.82
C PHE A 284 11.20 -6.82 5.36
N THR A 285 10.12 -7.32 4.76
CA THR A 285 10.09 -7.68 3.33
C THR A 285 10.34 -6.44 2.45
N ILE A 286 9.71 -5.31 2.74
CA ILE A 286 9.92 -4.04 2.03
C ILE A 286 11.38 -3.60 2.09
N ALA A 287 12.05 -3.75 3.25
CA ALA A 287 13.43 -3.37 3.42
C ALA A 287 14.42 -4.26 2.63
N SER A 288 14.09 -5.55 2.45
CA SER A 288 14.95 -6.54 1.79
C SER A 288 14.72 -6.68 0.28
N ASN A 289 13.51 -6.40 -0.22
CA ASN A 289 13.15 -6.55 -1.63
C ASN A 289 14.11 -5.86 -2.62
N PRO A 290 14.55 -4.59 -2.41
CA PRO A 290 15.47 -3.94 -3.33
C PRO A 290 16.80 -4.67 -3.45
N GLN A 291 17.30 -5.25 -2.35
CA GLN A 291 18.57 -6.00 -2.38
C GLN A 291 18.44 -7.30 -3.14
N ILE A 292 17.33 -8.04 -2.98
CA ILE A 292 17.06 -9.28 -3.73
C ILE A 292 17.06 -8.98 -5.24
N THR A 293 16.35 -7.93 -5.66
CA THR A 293 16.27 -7.53 -7.07
C THR A 293 17.62 -7.10 -7.63
N LYS A 294 18.43 -6.35 -6.86
CA LYS A 294 19.79 -5.94 -7.28
C LYS A 294 20.75 -7.12 -7.39
N LEU A 295 20.72 -8.06 -6.45
CA LEU A 295 21.55 -9.26 -6.52
C LEU A 295 21.21 -10.10 -7.76
N TYR A 296 19.93 -10.22 -8.08
CA TYR A 296 19.49 -10.86 -9.32
C TYR A 296 20.02 -10.12 -10.56
N ALA A 297 19.88 -8.79 -10.60
CA ALA A 297 20.33 -7.96 -11.72
C ALA A 297 21.84 -8.07 -11.99
N ASN A 298 22.62 -8.27 -10.93
CA ASN A 298 24.09 -8.46 -11.00
C ASN A 298 24.51 -9.91 -11.27
N GLY A 299 23.58 -10.85 -11.41
CA GLY A 299 23.89 -12.28 -11.61
C GLY A 299 24.37 -13.01 -10.35
N ASN A 300 24.34 -12.39 -9.17
CA ASN A 300 24.78 -12.95 -7.90
C ASN A 300 23.71 -13.87 -7.29
N ILE A 301 23.33 -14.93 -8.02
CA ILE A 301 22.21 -15.82 -7.67
C ILE A 301 22.44 -16.50 -6.31
N LYS A 302 23.66 -16.93 -6.01
CA LYS A 302 23.99 -17.59 -4.73
C LYS A 302 23.72 -16.68 -3.53
N GLU A 303 24.17 -15.43 -3.60
CA GLU A 303 23.94 -14.44 -2.54
C GLU A 303 22.45 -14.07 -2.43
N MET A 304 21.76 -13.95 -3.57
CA MET A 304 20.33 -13.74 -3.61
C MET A 304 19.57 -14.86 -2.89
N MET A 305 19.89 -16.13 -3.18
CA MET A 305 19.23 -17.28 -2.55
C MET A 305 19.51 -17.35 -1.03
N ASN A 306 20.74 -17.04 -0.61
CA ASN A 306 21.06 -16.95 0.82
C ASN A 306 20.28 -15.82 1.51
N LEU A 307 20.14 -14.66 0.86
CA LEU A 307 19.35 -13.56 1.39
C LEU A 307 17.86 -13.94 1.49
N ILE A 308 17.30 -14.59 0.48
CA ILE A 308 15.92 -15.10 0.47
C ILE A 308 15.71 -16.07 1.63
N TYR A 309 16.59 -17.04 1.80
CA TYR A 309 16.49 -18.04 2.88
C TYR A 309 16.52 -17.37 4.26
N ASN A 310 17.54 -16.56 4.53
CA ASN A 310 17.69 -15.88 5.82
C ASN A 310 16.53 -14.93 6.10
N SER A 311 16.07 -14.20 5.07
CA SER A 311 14.95 -13.27 5.20
C SER A 311 13.63 -13.99 5.43
N SER A 312 13.41 -15.14 4.79
CA SER A 312 12.22 -15.98 5.03
C SER A 312 12.18 -16.51 6.47
N CYS A 313 13.31 -17.04 6.97
CA CYS A 313 13.43 -17.50 8.34
C CYS A 313 13.18 -16.37 9.34
N LEU A 314 13.82 -15.21 9.14
CA LEU A 314 13.66 -14.07 10.04
C LEU A 314 12.23 -13.52 10.04
N SER A 315 11.59 -13.41 8.86
CA SER A 315 10.19 -13.00 8.76
C SER A 315 9.24 -13.96 9.46
N PHE A 316 9.49 -15.26 9.34
CA PHE A 316 8.73 -16.27 10.07
C PHE A 316 8.88 -16.09 11.59
N PHE A 317 10.10 -15.97 12.10
CA PHE A 317 10.34 -15.78 13.52
C PHE A 317 9.78 -14.45 14.05
N LEU A 318 9.90 -13.38 13.29
CA LEU A 318 9.30 -12.09 13.66
C LEU A 318 7.78 -12.18 13.78
N LEU A 319 7.13 -12.91 12.86
CA LEU A 319 5.68 -13.12 12.94
C LEU A 319 5.34 -14.09 14.08
N TYR A 320 6.12 -15.15 14.27
CA TYR A 320 5.90 -16.20 15.26
C TYR A 320 5.96 -15.67 16.70
N VAL A 321 6.85 -14.73 17.00
CA VAL A 321 6.95 -14.08 18.33
C VAL A 321 5.63 -13.43 18.75
N PHE A 322 4.87 -12.87 17.82
CA PHE A 322 3.55 -12.29 18.09
C PHE A 322 2.43 -13.33 17.95
N ALA A 323 2.55 -14.22 16.97
CA ALA A 323 1.53 -15.22 16.67
C ALA A 323 1.38 -16.26 17.80
N LEU A 324 2.49 -16.73 18.37
CA LEU A 324 2.45 -17.78 19.40
C LEU A 324 1.69 -17.34 20.66
N PRO A 325 2.06 -16.23 21.34
CA PRO A 325 1.32 -15.78 22.53
C PRO A 325 -0.15 -15.48 22.21
N LEU A 326 -0.40 -14.88 21.04
CA LEU A 326 -1.76 -14.55 20.61
C LEU A 326 -2.60 -15.81 20.37
N CYS A 327 -2.03 -16.86 19.77
CA CYS A 327 -2.74 -18.13 19.57
C CYS A 327 -3.02 -18.87 20.88
N LEU A 328 -2.13 -18.74 21.87
CA LEU A 328 -2.32 -19.38 23.18
C LEU A 328 -3.40 -18.68 24.02
N GLU A 329 -3.45 -17.35 23.95
CA GLU A 329 -4.32 -16.52 24.78
C GLU A 329 -5.42 -15.81 23.96
N ILE A 330 -5.83 -16.41 22.85
CA ILE A 330 -6.72 -15.77 21.88
C ILE A 330 -8.07 -15.38 22.51
N ASP A 331 -8.65 -16.22 23.36
CA ASP A 331 -9.91 -15.92 24.03
C ASP A 331 -9.78 -14.72 24.95
N TYR A 332 -8.71 -14.67 25.74
CA TYR A 332 -8.45 -13.54 26.64
C TYR A 332 -8.25 -12.23 25.88
N VAL A 333 -7.50 -12.27 24.77
CA VAL A 333 -7.27 -11.11 23.93
C VAL A 333 -8.58 -10.63 23.28
N LEU A 334 -9.42 -11.54 22.77
CA LEU A 334 -10.71 -11.19 22.16
C LEU A 334 -11.67 -10.63 23.23
N GLN A 335 -11.69 -11.18 24.44
CA GLN A 335 -12.53 -10.67 25.53
C GLN A 335 -12.11 -9.28 25.98
N ILE A 336 -10.82 -9.00 26.14
CA ILE A 336 -10.33 -7.65 26.49
C ILE A 336 -10.65 -6.65 25.39
N TRP A 337 -10.48 -7.05 24.12
CA TRP A 337 -10.62 -6.13 23.00
C TRP A 337 -12.08 -5.85 22.66
N LEU A 338 -12.92 -6.88 22.59
CA LEU A 338 -14.30 -6.79 22.10
C LEU A 338 -15.36 -7.01 23.18
N GLY A 339 -15.01 -7.58 24.31
CA GLY A 339 -15.94 -8.02 25.34
C GLY A 339 -16.71 -9.26 24.89
N THR A 340 -17.71 -9.06 24.03
CA THR A 340 -18.44 -10.13 23.36
C THR A 340 -18.06 -10.20 21.89
N TYR A 341 -17.88 -11.40 21.35
CA TYR A 341 -17.53 -11.61 19.95
C TYR A 341 -18.31 -12.79 19.37
N PRO A 342 -18.49 -12.85 18.02
CA PRO A 342 -19.22 -13.91 17.35
C PRO A 342 -18.58 -15.29 17.56
N ASP A 343 -19.41 -16.33 17.56
CA ASP A 343 -18.93 -17.72 17.52
C ASP A 343 -17.98 -17.96 16.36
N TYR A 344 -17.04 -18.89 16.51
CA TYR A 344 -16.00 -19.22 15.54
C TYR A 344 -14.91 -18.15 15.30
N THR A 345 -14.99 -16.95 15.92
CA THR A 345 -13.95 -15.91 15.78
C THR A 345 -12.57 -16.43 16.16
N GLN A 346 -12.49 -17.19 17.25
CA GLN A 346 -11.26 -17.85 17.72
C GLN A 346 -10.67 -18.78 16.66
N ILE A 347 -11.48 -19.69 16.12
CA ILE A 347 -11.05 -20.69 15.13
C ILE A 347 -10.57 -20.00 13.84
N PHE A 348 -11.33 -19.02 13.34
CA PHE A 348 -10.91 -18.23 12.16
C PHE A 348 -9.59 -17.51 12.43
N THR A 349 -9.40 -16.93 13.61
CA THR A 349 -8.17 -16.22 13.95
C THR A 349 -6.97 -17.19 13.96
N LEU A 350 -7.10 -18.37 14.58
CA LEU A 350 -6.04 -19.38 14.60
C LEU A 350 -5.67 -19.85 13.19
N LEU A 351 -6.67 -20.14 12.35
CA LEU A 351 -6.45 -20.60 10.98
C LEU A 351 -5.76 -19.50 10.12
N ILE A 352 -6.22 -18.27 10.25
CA ILE A 352 -5.70 -17.14 9.47
C ILE A 352 -4.27 -16.80 9.91
N ILE A 353 -3.96 -16.84 11.21
CA ILE A 353 -2.59 -16.63 11.72
C ILE A 353 -1.67 -17.74 11.24
N THR A 354 -2.11 -19.00 11.31
CA THR A 354 -1.33 -20.14 10.80
C THR A 354 -1.04 -20.01 9.31
N ASN A 355 -2.04 -19.62 8.51
CA ASN A 355 -1.83 -19.33 7.09
C ASN A 355 -0.84 -18.20 6.87
N SER A 356 -0.87 -17.16 7.70
CA SER A 356 0.05 -16.02 7.62
C SER A 356 1.50 -16.40 7.93
N LEU A 357 1.72 -17.33 8.86
CA LEU A 357 3.05 -17.90 9.14
C LEU A 357 3.59 -18.63 7.92
N ILE A 358 2.77 -19.47 7.28
CA ILE A 358 3.15 -20.17 6.03
C ILE A 358 3.44 -19.17 4.91
N TRP A 359 2.60 -18.13 4.78
CA TRP A 359 2.75 -17.08 3.76
C TRP A 359 4.03 -16.27 3.96
N SER A 360 4.45 -16.02 5.21
CA SER A 360 5.68 -15.28 5.50
C SER A 360 6.93 -15.94 4.89
N ILE A 361 6.95 -17.27 4.82
CA ILE A 361 8.03 -18.03 4.15
C ILE A 361 7.91 -17.94 2.63
N LYS A 362 6.68 -18.00 2.09
CA LYS A 362 6.42 -17.98 0.65
C LYS A 362 6.69 -16.62 0.01
N SER A 363 6.47 -15.51 0.72
CA SER A 363 6.51 -14.14 0.18
C SER A 363 7.85 -13.81 -0.49
N TYR A 364 8.96 -14.30 0.01
CA TYR A 364 10.29 -14.08 -0.59
C TYR A 364 10.51 -14.84 -1.89
N ARG A 365 9.85 -16.00 -2.08
CA ARG A 365 9.87 -16.71 -3.37
C ARG A 365 9.11 -15.89 -4.43
N VAL A 366 8.02 -15.26 -4.04
CA VAL A 366 7.28 -14.35 -4.92
C VAL A 366 8.16 -13.14 -5.29
N THR A 367 8.87 -12.55 -4.32
CA THR A 367 9.83 -11.46 -4.58
C THR A 367 10.94 -11.90 -5.56
N ALA A 368 11.49 -13.10 -5.40
CA ALA A 368 12.48 -13.64 -6.33
C ALA A 368 11.91 -13.77 -7.74
N LEU A 369 10.69 -14.26 -7.87
CA LEU A 369 10.00 -14.39 -9.15
C LEU A 369 9.76 -13.02 -9.80
N HIS A 370 9.32 -12.03 -9.04
CA HIS A 370 9.18 -10.65 -9.52
C HIS A 370 10.53 -10.09 -9.99
N ALA A 371 11.64 -10.39 -9.30
CA ALA A 371 12.97 -9.96 -9.72
C ALA A 371 13.33 -10.51 -11.10
N THR A 372 12.98 -11.76 -11.45
CA THR A 372 13.22 -12.34 -12.77
C THR A 372 12.44 -11.65 -13.90
N GLY A 373 11.28 -11.07 -13.59
CA GLY A 373 10.37 -10.47 -14.57
C GLY A 373 9.45 -11.46 -15.30
N HIS A 374 9.60 -12.77 -15.06
CA HIS A 374 8.79 -13.83 -15.69
C HIS A 374 7.57 -14.18 -14.84
N ILE A 375 6.68 -13.21 -14.61
CA ILE A 375 5.51 -13.36 -13.73
C ILE A 375 4.26 -13.92 -14.41
N LYS A 376 4.21 -13.92 -15.77
CA LYS A 376 3.03 -14.31 -16.54
C LYS A 376 2.50 -15.70 -16.15
N LEU A 377 3.35 -16.71 -16.19
CA LEU A 377 2.94 -18.08 -15.89
C LEU A 377 2.51 -18.23 -14.43
N SER A 378 3.24 -17.62 -13.50
CA SER A 378 2.91 -17.67 -12.07
C SER A 378 1.55 -17.01 -11.79
N ASN A 379 1.31 -15.82 -12.34
CA ASN A 379 0.06 -15.10 -12.07
C ASN A 379 -1.14 -15.79 -12.74
N LEU A 380 -0.94 -16.42 -13.90
CA LEU A 380 -1.97 -17.25 -14.51
C LEU A 380 -2.27 -18.52 -13.69
N THR A 381 -1.24 -19.25 -13.25
CA THR A 381 -1.43 -20.46 -12.45
C THR A 381 -2.05 -20.15 -11.09
N VAL A 382 -1.59 -19.09 -10.42
CA VAL A 382 -2.20 -18.62 -9.18
C VAL A 382 -3.65 -18.22 -9.43
N GLY A 383 -3.94 -17.49 -10.51
CA GLY A 383 -5.30 -17.10 -10.87
C GLY A 383 -6.23 -18.28 -11.10
N VAL A 384 -5.76 -19.30 -11.83
CA VAL A 384 -6.57 -20.52 -12.11
C VAL A 384 -6.78 -21.39 -10.87
N ILE A 385 -5.80 -21.45 -9.94
CA ILE A 385 -5.91 -22.27 -8.73
C ILE A 385 -6.76 -21.56 -7.65
N LEU A 386 -6.76 -20.23 -7.62
CA LEU A 386 -7.47 -19.45 -6.59
C LEU A 386 -8.92 -19.13 -6.96
N CYS A 387 -9.27 -19.14 -8.26
CA CYS A 387 -10.64 -18.96 -8.74
C CYS A 387 -11.31 -20.30 -9.03
#